data_9af3c6f43be83984b635789004cb8e10
#
_entry.id   9af3c6f43be83984b635789004cb8e10
#
_cell.length_a   1.000
_cell.length_b   1.000
_cell.length_c   1.000
_cell.angle_alpha   90.00
_cell.angle_beta   90.00
_cell.angle_gamma   90.00
#
_symmetry.space_group_name_H-M   'P 1'
#
loop_
_entity.id
_entity.type
_entity.pdbx_description
1 polymer ?
#
loop_
_entity_poly.entity_id
_entity_poly.type
_entity_poly.pdbx_seq_one_letter_code
_entity_poly.pdbx_strand_id
1 'polypeptide(L)'
;MCIRDRGDGYWFLDTGVPHYVEFTDDLEAVDVIGRGRRIRYDKRFAKGTNVNFVKVVGPGHIAVRTYERGVEDETLACGTGSTAAALVTHLAAQPSVTAFRIDVRGGRLGIAFDEPKPGIYTRIRLSGEARKVFEGSYDTANFQS
;
A
#
# COMPACT_ATOMS: atom_id res chain seq x y z
N MET A 1 -9.04 11.28 -4.69
CA MET A 1 -7.64 10.92 -4.40
C MET A 1 -6.81 11.32 -5.61
N CYS A 2 -5.72 12.07 -5.44
CA CYS A 2 -4.87 12.53 -6.53
C CYS A 2 -3.52 11.83 -6.45
N ILE A 3 -3.09 11.24 -7.55
CA ILE A 3 -1.70 10.85 -7.74
C ILE A 3 -0.94 12.15 -7.98
N ARG A 4 0.02 12.46 -7.10
CA ARG A 4 0.64 13.79 -7.03
C ARG A 4 1.90 13.91 -7.88
N ASP A 5 2.58 12.82 -8.14
CA ASP A 5 3.84 12.85 -8.88
C ASP A 5 4.16 11.52 -9.55
N ARG A 6 4.82 11.61 -10.69
CA ARG A 6 5.44 10.50 -11.41
C ARG A 6 6.90 10.87 -11.60
N GLY A 7 7.74 10.41 -10.66
CA GLY A 7 9.19 10.49 -10.82
C GLY A 7 9.72 9.43 -11.78
N ASP A 8 11.00 9.50 -12.08
CA ASP A 8 11.68 8.47 -12.87
C ASP A 8 11.65 7.13 -12.14
N GLY A 9 10.80 6.19 -12.60
CA GLY A 9 10.69 4.83 -12.10
C GLY A 9 9.81 4.65 -10.85
N TYR A 10 9.12 5.68 -10.35
CA TYR A 10 8.22 5.57 -9.20
C TYR A 10 6.96 6.44 -9.33
N TRP A 11 5.98 6.15 -8.48
CA TRP A 11 4.75 6.91 -8.31
C TRP A 11 4.62 7.40 -6.87
N PHE A 12 4.04 8.58 -6.69
CA PHE A 12 3.79 9.14 -5.36
C PHE A 12 2.35 9.59 -5.23
N LEU A 13 1.66 9.12 -4.19
CA LEU A 13 0.25 9.45 -3.95
C LEU A 13 -0.08 9.45 -2.47
N ASP A 14 -1.23 10.03 -2.12
CA ASP A 14 -1.73 10.08 -0.75
C ASP A 14 -3.06 9.34 -0.67
N THR A 15 -3.12 8.27 0.13
CA THR A 15 -4.30 7.47 0.43
C THR A 15 -4.80 7.70 1.87
N GLY A 16 -4.56 8.89 2.42
CA GLY A 16 -4.72 9.27 3.83
C GLY A 16 -3.37 9.45 4.51
N VAL A 17 -2.36 8.77 3.98
CA VAL A 17 -0.93 8.94 4.28
C VAL A 17 -0.13 8.84 2.98
N PRO A 18 1.07 9.45 2.90
CA PRO A 18 1.88 9.42 1.68
C PRO A 18 2.47 8.05 1.40
N HIS A 19 2.42 7.65 0.13
CA HIS A 19 2.95 6.40 -0.39
C HIS A 19 3.83 6.63 -1.62
N TYR A 20 5.04 6.10 -1.56
CA TYR A 20 5.91 5.84 -2.69
C TYR A 20 5.60 4.44 -3.21
N VAL A 21 5.48 4.27 -4.52
CA VAL A 21 5.19 3.00 -5.17
C VAL A 21 6.16 2.80 -6.33
N GLU A 22 6.88 1.69 -6.33
CA GLU A 22 7.84 1.29 -7.35
C GLU A 22 7.58 -0.13 -7.82
N PHE A 23 7.57 -0.34 -9.14
CA PHE A 23 7.45 -1.68 -9.71
C PHE A 23 8.80 -2.39 -9.75
N THR A 24 8.77 -3.69 -9.57
CA THR A 24 9.94 -4.58 -9.67
C THR A 24 9.55 -5.93 -10.25
N ASP A 25 10.43 -6.54 -11.02
CA ASP A 25 10.24 -7.89 -11.56
C ASP A 25 10.62 -8.98 -10.55
N ASP A 26 11.53 -8.67 -9.63
CA ASP A 26 11.94 -9.59 -8.56
C ASP A 26 11.71 -8.96 -7.19
N LEU A 27 10.52 -9.22 -6.63
CA LEU A 27 10.11 -8.67 -5.34
C LEU A 27 10.89 -9.29 -4.17
N GLU A 28 11.32 -10.54 -4.29
CA GLU A 28 12.04 -11.23 -3.22
C GLU A 28 13.49 -10.72 -3.09
N ALA A 29 14.11 -10.32 -4.21
CA ALA A 29 15.46 -9.76 -4.19
C ALA A 29 15.52 -8.31 -3.67
N VAL A 30 14.37 -7.64 -3.45
CA VAL A 30 14.37 -6.26 -2.97
C VAL A 30 14.83 -6.19 -1.51
N ASP A 31 15.88 -5.39 -1.26
CA ASP A 31 16.24 -4.94 0.10
C ASP A 31 15.22 -3.90 0.60
N VAL A 32 14.07 -4.40 1.08
CA VAL A 32 12.96 -3.55 1.52
C VAL A 32 13.36 -2.64 2.66
N ILE A 33 14.13 -3.14 3.62
CA ILE A 33 14.53 -2.37 4.81
C ILE A 33 15.54 -1.28 4.41
N GLY A 34 16.63 -1.63 3.75
CA GLY A 34 17.67 -0.68 3.39
C GLY A 34 17.22 0.35 2.36
N ARG A 35 16.53 -0.09 1.29
CA ARG A 35 15.99 0.82 0.28
C ARG A 35 14.82 1.63 0.81
N GLY A 36 13.90 0.97 1.52
CA GLY A 36 12.74 1.62 2.12
C GLY A 36 13.15 2.74 3.06
N ARG A 37 14.10 2.48 3.95
CA ARG A 37 14.64 3.49 4.86
C ARG A 37 15.25 4.70 4.12
N ARG A 38 16.06 4.47 3.08
CA ARG A 38 16.65 5.57 2.30
C ARG A 38 15.57 6.45 1.65
N ILE A 39 14.56 5.84 1.04
CA ILE A 39 13.45 6.55 0.39
C ILE A 39 12.58 7.26 1.44
N ARG A 40 12.27 6.59 2.55
CA ARG A 40 11.48 7.13 3.67
C ARG A 40 12.00 8.47 4.18
N TYR A 41 13.33 8.65 4.22
CA TYR A 41 14.02 9.84 4.71
C TYR A 41 14.55 10.75 3.60
N ASP A 42 14.22 10.48 2.34
CA ASP A 42 14.64 11.32 1.22
C ASP A 42 13.99 12.72 1.32
N LYS A 43 14.80 13.76 1.13
CA LYS A 43 14.38 15.17 1.22
C LYS A 43 13.25 15.54 0.26
N ARG A 44 13.07 14.78 -0.84
CA ARG A 44 11.93 14.94 -1.76
C ARG A 44 10.58 14.73 -1.06
N PHE A 45 10.54 13.95 0.00
CA PHE A 45 9.34 13.64 0.77
C PHE A 45 9.39 14.32 2.14
N ALA A 46 9.11 15.63 2.19
CA ALA A 46 9.29 16.46 3.39
C ALA A 46 8.58 15.94 4.66
N LYS A 47 7.46 15.23 4.49
CA LYS A 47 6.71 14.55 5.57
C LYS A 47 7.08 13.09 5.71
N GLY A 48 8.06 12.61 4.95
CA GLY A 48 8.37 11.21 4.76
C GLY A 48 7.26 10.45 4.04
N THR A 49 7.49 9.19 3.74
CA THR A 49 6.57 8.33 2.99
C THR A 49 6.64 6.88 3.46
N ASN A 50 5.55 6.12 3.29
CA ASN A 50 5.60 4.68 3.23
C ASN A 50 6.16 4.28 1.87
N VAL A 51 6.90 3.18 1.79
CA VAL A 51 7.54 2.72 0.56
C VAL A 51 7.03 1.35 0.19
N ASN A 52 6.44 1.24 -1.01
CA ASN A 52 5.81 0.02 -1.48
C ASN A 52 6.52 -0.46 -2.75
N PHE A 53 7.04 -1.68 -2.71
CA PHE A 53 7.57 -2.38 -3.86
C PHE A 53 6.51 -3.32 -4.38
N VAL A 54 6.25 -3.26 -5.68
CA VAL A 54 5.10 -3.94 -6.31
C VAL A 54 5.58 -4.80 -7.46
N LYS A 55 5.14 -6.06 -7.46
CA LYS A 55 5.27 -6.98 -8.60
C LYS A 55 3.90 -7.25 -9.19
N VAL A 56 3.76 -7.06 -10.51
CA VAL A 56 2.59 -7.51 -11.23
C VAL A 56 2.71 -9.02 -11.47
N VAL A 57 1.81 -9.79 -10.88
CA VAL A 57 1.80 -11.26 -11.00
C VAL A 57 0.94 -11.72 -12.17
N GLY A 58 -0.14 -11.00 -12.44
CA GLY A 58 -1.05 -11.28 -13.55
C GLY A 58 -2.21 -10.28 -13.58
N PRO A 59 -3.22 -10.50 -14.43
CA PRO A 59 -4.40 -9.64 -14.48
C PRO A 59 -5.11 -9.58 -13.12
N GLY A 60 -5.26 -8.36 -12.58
CA GLY A 60 -5.89 -8.14 -11.27
C GLY A 60 -5.16 -8.78 -10.09
N HIS A 61 -3.88 -9.15 -10.26
CA HIS A 61 -3.10 -9.80 -9.22
C HIS A 61 -1.71 -9.16 -9.11
N ILE A 62 -1.41 -8.63 -7.92
CA ILE A 62 -0.12 -8.03 -7.57
C ILE A 62 0.40 -8.60 -6.25
N ALA A 63 1.71 -8.54 -6.07
CA ALA A 63 2.37 -8.78 -4.79
C ALA A 63 3.03 -7.50 -4.29
N VAL A 64 2.97 -7.24 -2.99
CA VAL A 64 3.44 -5.98 -2.40
C VAL A 64 4.25 -6.25 -1.14
N ARG A 65 5.40 -5.58 -1.02
CA ARG A 65 6.20 -5.48 0.21
C ARG A 65 6.33 -4.03 0.61
N THR A 66 6.11 -3.72 1.88
CA THR A 66 6.03 -2.34 2.37
C THR A 66 6.98 -2.08 3.53
N TYR A 67 7.81 -1.04 3.39
CA TYR A 67 8.48 -0.38 4.51
C TYR A 67 7.57 0.73 5.04
N GLU A 68 7.17 0.64 6.30
CA GLU A 68 6.13 1.50 6.86
C GLU A 68 6.69 2.63 7.71
N ARG A 69 6.29 3.86 7.36
CA ARG A 69 6.60 5.06 8.12
C ARG A 69 5.95 5.02 9.51
N GLY A 70 6.75 5.19 10.55
CA GLY A 70 6.30 5.13 11.94
C GLY A 70 6.53 3.77 12.59
N VAL A 71 6.56 2.68 11.81
CA VAL A 71 7.06 1.37 12.24
C VAL A 71 8.56 1.29 12.00
N GLU A 72 9.02 1.90 10.90
CA GLU A 72 10.42 1.98 10.45
C GLU A 72 11.03 0.59 10.18
N ASP A 73 10.18 -0.31 9.67
CA ASP A 73 10.54 -1.68 9.28
C ASP A 73 9.60 -2.19 8.18
N GLU A 74 9.90 -3.37 7.62
CA GLU A 74 8.98 -4.08 6.74
C GLU A 74 7.81 -4.64 7.54
N THR A 75 6.58 -4.33 7.12
CA THR A 75 5.37 -4.81 7.79
C THR A 75 4.73 -5.99 7.06
N LEU A 76 3.94 -6.78 7.82
CA LEU A 76 3.23 -7.93 7.26
C LEU A 76 2.13 -7.52 6.28
N ALA A 77 1.49 -6.38 6.51
CA ALA A 77 0.46 -5.82 5.64
C ALA A 77 0.26 -4.33 5.94
N CYS A 78 0.06 -3.53 4.88
CA CYS A 78 -0.31 -2.12 4.96
C CYS A 78 -1.52 -1.88 4.05
N GLY A 79 -2.70 -1.64 4.63
CA GLY A 79 -3.95 -1.48 3.87
C GLY A 79 -3.94 -0.26 2.94
N THR A 80 -3.42 0.87 3.41
CA THR A 80 -3.27 2.10 2.60
C THR A 80 -2.21 1.94 1.52
N GLY A 81 -1.12 1.21 1.82
CA GLY A 81 -0.07 0.86 0.86
C GLY A 81 -0.57 -0.07 -0.24
N SER A 82 -1.36 -1.09 0.13
CA SER A 82 -2.02 -1.99 -0.82
C SER A 82 -3.01 -1.24 -1.72
N THR A 83 -3.75 -0.28 -1.16
CA THR A 83 -4.63 0.61 -1.94
C THR A 83 -3.82 1.45 -2.92
N ALA A 84 -2.73 2.07 -2.47
CA ALA A 84 -1.83 2.85 -3.33
C ALA A 84 -1.27 1.99 -4.48
N ALA A 85 -0.80 0.78 -4.17
CA ALA A 85 -0.28 -0.17 -5.16
C ALA A 85 -1.33 -0.55 -6.21
N ALA A 86 -2.57 -0.85 -5.79
CA ALA A 86 -3.67 -1.19 -6.71
C ALA A 86 -4.01 -0.04 -7.66
N LEU A 87 -4.14 1.20 -7.13
CA LEU A 87 -4.46 2.38 -7.94
C LEU A 87 -3.35 2.71 -8.94
N VAL A 88 -2.09 2.60 -8.52
CA VAL A 88 -0.95 2.80 -9.42
C VAL A 88 -0.88 1.70 -10.48
N THR A 89 -1.13 0.44 -10.13
CA THR A 89 -1.14 -0.66 -11.10
C THR A 89 -2.26 -0.49 -12.12
N HIS A 90 -3.46 -0.09 -11.67
CA HIS A 90 -4.56 0.26 -12.57
C HIS A 90 -4.12 1.35 -13.58
N LEU A 91 -3.62 2.46 -13.07
CA LEU A 91 -3.26 3.60 -13.91
C LEU A 91 -2.10 3.32 -14.87
N ALA A 92 -1.08 2.58 -14.41
CA ALA A 92 0.18 2.42 -15.14
C ALA A 92 0.23 1.18 -16.04
N ALA A 93 -0.45 0.10 -15.65
CA ALA A 93 -0.28 -1.21 -16.26
C ALA A 93 -1.58 -1.92 -16.64
N GLN A 94 -2.68 -1.69 -15.92
CA GLN A 94 -3.93 -2.46 -16.08
C GLN A 94 -5.18 -1.55 -16.02
N PRO A 95 -5.38 -0.60 -16.94
CA PRO A 95 -6.42 0.43 -16.84
C PRO A 95 -7.87 -0.08 -16.89
N SER A 96 -8.10 -1.33 -17.28
CA SER A 96 -9.42 -1.96 -17.27
C SER A 96 -9.74 -2.72 -15.98
N VAL A 97 -8.77 -2.86 -15.06
CA VAL A 97 -8.90 -3.66 -13.84
C VAL A 97 -9.22 -2.75 -12.65
N THR A 98 -10.39 -2.90 -12.04
CA THR A 98 -10.83 -2.13 -10.87
C THR A 98 -10.95 -2.96 -9.59
N ALA A 99 -10.52 -4.23 -9.64
CA ALA A 99 -10.46 -5.13 -8.49
C ALA A 99 -9.14 -5.92 -8.52
N PHE A 100 -8.40 -5.84 -7.43
CA PHE A 100 -7.08 -6.45 -7.29
C PHE A 100 -7.04 -7.43 -6.13
N ARG A 101 -6.46 -8.59 -6.37
CA ARG A 101 -5.93 -9.48 -5.34
C ARG A 101 -4.49 -9.09 -5.06
N ILE A 102 -4.14 -8.95 -3.79
CA ILE A 102 -2.83 -8.47 -3.36
C ILE A 102 -2.23 -9.47 -2.39
N ASP A 103 -1.14 -10.11 -2.79
CA ASP A 103 -0.36 -10.94 -1.89
C ASP A 103 0.60 -10.03 -1.12
N VAL A 104 0.55 -10.12 0.21
CA VAL A 104 1.43 -9.42 1.16
C VAL A 104 2.07 -10.45 2.10
N ARG A 105 3.10 -10.09 2.84
CA ARG A 105 3.77 -11.05 3.75
C ARG A 105 2.82 -11.67 4.78
N GLY A 106 1.83 -10.93 5.25
CA GLY A 106 0.84 -11.38 6.23
C GLY A 106 -0.33 -12.18 5.66
N GLY A 107 -0.40 -12.37 4.34
CA GLY A 107 -1.48 -13.11 3.70
C GLY A 107 -2.00 -12.46 2.43
N ARG A 108 -3.30 -12.37 2.29
CA ARG A 108 -3.94 -11.84 1.07
C ARG A 108 -4.95 -10.76 1.39
N LEU A 109 -4.89 -9.67 0.62
CA LEU A 109 -5.85 -8.57 0.66
C LEU A 109 -6.57 -8.46 -0.68
N GLY A 110 -7.76 -7.86 -0.67
CA GLY A 110 -8.49 -7.43 -1.85
C GLY A 110 -8.69 -5.93 -1.83
N ILE A 111 -8.46 -5.27 -2.96
CA ILE A 111 -8.80 -3.86 -3.17
C ILE A 111 -9.73 -3.79 -4.37
N ALA A 112 -10.86 -3.12 -4.20
CA ALA A 112 -11.77 -2.81 -5.30
C ALA A 112 -12.20 -1.34 -5.21
N PHE A 113 -12.42 -0.71 -6.36
CA PHE A 113 -12.82 0.69 -6.46
C PHE A 113 -13.62 0.94 -7.73
N ASP A 114 -14.25 2.11 -7.79
CA ASP A 114 -14.86 2.62 -9.01
C ASP A 114 -14.06 3.79 -9.55
N GLU A 115 -14.01 3.91 -10.88
CA GLU A 115 -13.41 5.04 -11.57
C GLU A 115 -14.48 5.73 -12.44
N PRO A 116 -15.32 6.64 -11.87
CA PRO A 116 -16.37 7.32 -12.61
C PRO A 116 -15.85 8.26 -13.70
N LYS A 117 -14.61 8.71 -13.56
CA LYS A 117 -13.86 9.50 -14.55
C LYS A 117 -12.39 9.14 -14.45
N PRO A 118 -11.60 9.21 -15.53
CA PRO A 118 -10.18 8.90 -15.51
C PRO A 118 -9.44 9.62 -14.38
N GLY A 119 -8.74 8.85 -13.55
CA GLY A 119 -7.98 9.34 -12.39
C GLY A 119 -8.81 9.74 -11.16
N ILE A 120 -10.14 9.58 -11.20
CA ILE A 120 -11.02 9.83 -10.04
C ILE A 120 -11.51 8.51 -9.48
N TYR A 121 -11.03 8.15 -8.30
CA TYR A 121 -11.34 6.89 -7.64
C TYR A 121 -12.31 7.10 -6.48
N THR A 122 -13.38 6.30 -6.44
CA THR A 122 -14.44 6.35 -5.43
C THR A 122 -14.78 4.95 -4.94
N ARG A 123 -15.53 4.85 -3.84
CA ARG A 123 -15.98 3.59 -3.24
C ARG A 123 -14.84 2.56 -3.09
N ILE A 124 -13.69 3.02 -2.64
CA ILE A 124 -12.53 2.16 -2.42
C ILE A 124 -12.84 1.22 -1.25
N ARG A 125 -12.73 -0.07 -1.49
CA ARG A 125 -12.98 -1.14 -0.51
C ARG A 125 -11.71 -1.96 -0.31
N LEU A 126 -11.34 -2.14 0.95
CA LEU A 126 -10.32 -3.07 1.39
C LEU A 126 -11.00 -4.30 2.00
N SER A 127 -10.58 -5.49 1.61
CA SER A 127 -11.02 -6.76 2.20
C SER A 127 -9.82 -7.63 2.57
N GLY A 128 -9.99 -8.49 3.56
CA GLY A 128 -8.95 -9.42 4.03
C GLY A 128 -9.52 -10.41 5.04
N GLU A 129 -8.76 -11.46 5.35
CA GLU A 129 -9.12 -12.39 6.41
C GLU A 129 -9.05 -11.73 7.78
N ALA A 130 -10.00 -12.08 8.63
CA ALA A 130 -9.96 -11.74 10.05
C ALA A 130 -10.22 -13.02 10.86
N ARG A 131 -9.37 -13.30 11.84
CA ARG A 131 -9.49 -14.46 12.74
C ARG A 131 -9.55 -13.99 14.17
N LYS A 132 -10.54 -14.47 14.93
CA LYS A 132 -10.58 -14.27 16.37
C LYS A 132 -9.46 -15.09 17.02
N VAL A 133 -8.49 -14.42 17.64
CA VAL A 133 -7.34 -15.07 18.28
C VAL A 133 -7.50 -15.16 19.79
N PHE A 134 -8.24 -14.24 20.41
CA PHE A 134 -8.61 -14.28 21.83
C PHE A 134 -9.85 -13.41 22.08
N GLU A 135 -10.42 -13.55 23.27
CA GLU A 135 -11.47 -12.69 23.81
C GLU A 135 -11.09 -12.30 25.24
N GLY A 136 -11.38 -11.08 25.63
CA GLY A 136 -11.08 -10.57 26.94
C GLY A 136 -11.99 -9.40 27.31
N SER A 137 -12.02 -9.05 28.57
CA SER A 137 -12.68 -7.85 29.10
C SER A 137 -11.64 -6.80 29.46
N TYR A 138 -12.02 -5.54 29.32
CA TYR A 138 -11.19 -4.39 29.57
C TYR A 138 -11.95 -3.37 30.41
N ASP A 139 -11.37 -2.93 31.54
CA ASP A 139 -11.97 -1.91 32.38
C ASP A 139 -11.65 -0.53 31.87
N THR A 140 -12.67 0.17 31.35
CA THR A 140 -12.54 1.52 30.81
C THR A 140 -12.45 2.61 31.89
N ALA A 141 -12.70 2.30 33.16
CA ALA A 141 -12.65 3.27 34.27
C ALA A 141 -11.22 3.83 34.50
N ASN A 142 -10.19 3.09 34.07
CA ASN A 142 -8.78 3.49 34.20
C ASN A 142 -8.29 4.52 33.13
N PHE A 143 -9.17 4.98 32.23
CA PHE A 143 -8.84 5.92 31.14
C PHE A 143 -9.59 7.25 31.22
N GLN A 144 -10.13 7.59 32.39
CA GLN A 144 -10.60 8.95 32.65
C GLN A 144 -9.42 9.80 33.11
N SER A 145 -8.81 10.49 32.18
CA SER A 145 -7.87 11.58 32.44
C SER A 145 -8.48 12.91 32.01
#